data_8b5bca117e9de3e8e9e025b374f0328c
#
_entry.id   8b5bca117e9de3e8e9e025b374f0328c
#
_cell.length_a   1.000
_cell.length_b   1.000
_cell.length_c   1.000
_cell.angle_alpha   90.00
_cell.angle_beta   90.00
_cell.angle_gamma   90.00
#
_symmetry.space_group_name_H-M   'P 1'
#
loop_
_entity.id
_entity.type
_entity.pdbx_description
1 polymer ?
#
loop_
_entity_poly.entity_id
_entity_poly.type
_entity_poly.pdbx_seq_one_letter_code
_entity_poly.pdbx_strand_id
1 'polypeptide(L)'
;MITGEALPVDKRPGSLVVAGSINVSGVIVVRLTNLPGDNTISTIEAMVNEAKFQKAKTQELVDIVASWFVPITLILAVMTFFVWIAVAIAVRHQGAGTSVVNAITYSVSVLIVSCPCAIGLCVPLVIVIGGGAAAKHGIIVKSATAFENGRNVSHVVFDKTGTLTEGKLHVEDEIILVPDEQLALSVTLGLTEISKHPVSAAVSAHLKARGVQAAALKDVRSITGRGIEGMWNGDQVRCGNSRWLSLEDLPDVQYLLSKGLTVFCVTIKHIPVCIFGLSDRIRPETHLVLAELRKRNIAISLVSGDDTPTTSQLAAHLNIPLTNVRSRCTPADKQNYLKTLPSGKHSRTLFCGDGTNDAVALAQADIGIHMSAGSEIARTAADVVLLRPSLNGILVLLDLSHAAMRRVYLNFAWSFLYNVVAILLAGGAFVRARIAPQYAGLGEIVSVLPVVLVAVQLRLFKKEYPSGLE
;
A
#
# COMPACT_ATOMS: atom_id res chain seq x y z
N MET A 1 -5.80 11.91 13.97
CA MET A 1 -5.68 10.49 13.63
C MET A 1 -6.79 10.02 12.70
N ILE A 2 -8.08 10.23 13.00
CA ILE A 2 -9.17 9.73 12.11
C ILE A 2 -9.25 10.49 10.80
N THR A 3 -8.96 11.78 10.77
CA THR A 3 -8.96 12.60 9.54
C THR A 3 -7.62 12.59 8.81
N GLY A 4 -6.55 12.09 9.44
CA GLY A 4 -5.18 12.14 8.90
C GLY A 4 -4.58 13.54 8.86
N GLU A 5 -5.34 14.58 9.21
CA GLU A 5 -4.86 15.96 9.13
C GLU A 5 -3.85 16.28 10.24
N ALA A 6 -2.84 17.07 9.89
CA ALA A 6 -1.77 17.45 10.80
C ALA A 6 -2.21 18.49 11.85
N LEU A 7 -3.31 19.21 11.59
CA LEU A 7 -3.81 20.26 12.49
C LEU A 7 -4.93 19.76 13.39
N PRO A 8 -4.89 20.05 14.72
CA PRO A 8 -5.99 19.77 15.62
C PRO A 8 -7.23 20.60 15.29
N VAL A 9 -8.39 19.99 15.48
CA VAL A 9 -9.69 20.64 15.28
C VAL A 9 -10.26 21.09 16.64
N ASP A 10 -10.54 22.39 16.77
CA ASP A 10 -11.15 22.95 17.98
C ASP A 10 -12.55 22.38 18.24
N LYS A 11 -12.79 21.96 19.48
CA LYS A 11 -14.09 21.45 19.94
C LYS A 11 -14.67 22.36 21.02
N ARG A 12 -15.95 22.73 20.88
CA ARG A 12 -16.71 23.55 21.82
C ARG A 12 -17.83 22.72 22.43
N PRO A 13 -18.44 23.18 23.55
CA PRO A 13 -19.63 22.53 24.09
C PRO A 13 -20.69 22.30 22.98
N GLY A 14 -21.19 21.06 22.87
CA GLY A 14 -22.12 20.65 21.80
C GLY A 14 -21.45 20.14 20.50
N SER A 15 -20.11 20.26 20.35
CA SER A 15 -19.43 19.69 19.18
C SER A 15 -19.34 18.17 19.25
N LEU A 16 -19.51 17.50 18.11
CA LEU A 16 -19.32 16.05 17.99
C LEU A 16 -17.84 15.68 18.15
N VAL A 17 -17.57 14.70 19.02
CA VAL A 17 -16.24 14.11 19.21
C VAL A 17 -16.27 12.68 18.65
N VAL A 18 -15.36 12.37 17.75
CA VAL A 18 -15.32 11.07 17.07
C VAL A 18 -14.46 10.08 17.85
N ALA A 19 -14.95 8.86 18.06
CA ALA A 19 -14.20 7.79 18.70
C ALA A 19 -12.88 7.51 17.96
N GLY A 20 -11.77 7.29 18.71
CA GLY A 20 -10.43 7.12 18.14
C GLY A 20 -9.66 8.43 17.89
N SER A 21 -10.25 9.61 18.18
CA SER A 21 -9.53 10.89 18.18
C SER A 21 -8.61 11.00 19.40
N ILE A 22 -7.49 11.71 19.26
CA ILE A 22 -6.59 12.01 20.38
C ILE A 22 -6.88 13.41 20.87
N ASN A 23 -7.12 13.57 22.19
CA ASN A 23 -7.19 14.88 22.81
C ASN A 23 -5.77 15.45 22.96
N VAL A 24 -5.51 16.58 22.30
CA VAL A 24 -4.18 17.21 22.27
C VAL A 24 -3.99 18.12 23.51
N SER A 25 -5.04 18.81 23.95
CA SER A 25 -4.97 19.75 25.07
C SER A 25 -6.33 19.92 25.77
N GLY A 26 -6.26 20.24 27.06
CA GLY A 26 -7.42 20.48 27.90
C GLY A 26 -8.12 19.20 28.39
N VAL A 27 -9.06 19.35 29.29
CA VAL A 27 -9.95 18.30 29.79
C VAL A 27 -11.29 18.47 29.12
N ILE A 28 -11.81 17.40 28.50
CA ILE A 28 -13.15 17.40 27.90
C ILE A 28 -14.02 16.35 28.58
N VAL A 29 -15.28 16.72 28.83
CA VAL A 29 -16.30 15.78 29.27
C VAL A 29 -17.16 15.46 28.06
N VAL A 30 -17.29 14.19 27.73
CA VAL A 30 -18.04 13.73 26.56
C VAL A 30 -19.22 12.88 26.98
N ARG A 31 -20.37 13.06 26.33
CA ARG A 31 -21.53 12.19 26.47
C ARG A 31 -21.50 11.17 25.32
N LEU A 32 -21.51 9.89 25.66
CA LEU A 32 -21.61 8.82 24.68
C LEU A 32 -22.95 8.92 23.96
N THR A 33 -22.91 9.07 22.63
CA THR A 33 -24.12 9.15 21.78
C THR A 33 -24.39 7.85 21.06
N ASN A 34 -23.33 7.08 20.76
CA ASN A 34 -23.41 5.81 20.05
C ASN A 34 -22.76 4.72 20.90
N LEU A 35 -23.35 3.53 20.92
CA LEU A 35 -22.82 2.39 21.64
C LEU A 35 -21.60 1.78 20.93
N PRO A 36 -20.74 1.00 21.63
CA PRO A 36 -19.74 0.16 20.98
C PRO A 36 -20.41 -0.77 19.96
N GLY A 37 -19.97 -0.69 18.70
CA GLY A 37 -20.59 -1.37 17.57
C GLY A 37 -21.25 -0.42 16.55
N ASP A 38 -21.77 0.73 16.99
CA ASP A 38 -22.41 1.74 16.13
C ASP A 38 -21.57 3.02 16.01
N ASN A 39 -20.30 2.97 16.39
CA ASN A 39 -19.40 4.11 16.29
C ASN A 39 -18.71 4.15 14.90
N THR A 40 -18.06 5.27 14.58
CA THR A 40 -17.37 5.49 13.30
C THR A 40 -16.33 4.41 13.00
N ILE A 41 -15.62 3.91 14.02
CA ILE A 41 -14.61 2.86 13.86
C ILE A 41 -15.27 1.54 13.46
N SER A 42 -16.33 1.13 14.16
CA SER A 42 -17.06 -0.10 13.85
C SER A 42 -17.72 -0.05 12.47
N THR A 43 -18.21 1.13 12.03
CA THR A 43 -18.72 1.32 10.68
C THR A 43 -17.61 1.15 9.65
N ILE A 44 -16.42 1.70 9.89
CA ILE A 44 -15.24 1.50 9.03
C ILE A 44 -14.85 0.02 8.98
N GLU A 45 -14.80 -0.67 10.12
CA GLU A 45 -14.50 -2.10 10.19
C GLU A 45 -15.52 -2.94 9.42
N ALA A 46 -16.82 -2.63 9.52
CA ALA A 46 -17.87 -3.31 8.76
C ALA A 46 -17.70 -3.10 7.25
N MET A 47 -17.44 -1.87 6.80
CA MET A 47 -17.19 -1.56 5.39
C MET A 47 -15.91 -2.24 4.87
N VAL A 48 -14.86 -2.32 5.68
CA VAL A 48 -13.62 -3.05 5.35
C VAL A 48 -13.88 -4.55 5.18
N ASN A 49 -14.63 -5.14 6.09
CA ASN A 49 -14.97 -6.56 6.01
C ASN A 49 -15.82 -6.86 4.76
N GLU A 50 -16.84 -6.04 4.49
CA GLU A 50 -17.66 -6.17 3.28
C GLU A 50 -16.82 -6.08 2.00
N ALA A 51 -15.90 -5.12 1.91
CA ALA A 51 -15.01 -4.95 0.77
C ALA A 51 -14.04 -6.14 0.59
N LYS A 52 -13.55 -6.74 1.68
CA LYS A 52 -12.65 -7.91 1.64
C LYS A 52 -13.31 -9.17 1.09
N PHE A 53 -14.58 -9.42 1.39
CA PHE A 53 -15.29 -10.60 0.89
C PHE A 53 -15.43 -10.62 -0.64
N GLN A 54 -15.29 -9.50 -1.33
CA GLN A 54 -15.36 -9.40 -2.79
C GLN A 54 -14.06 -9.82 -3.52
N LYS A 55 -12.96 -10.08 -2.80
CA LYS A 55 -11.61 -10.29 -3.40
C LYS A 55 -11.19 -11.74 -3.65
N ALA A 56 -11.97 -12.74 -3.29
CA ALA A 56 -11.56 -14.14 -3.35
C ALA A 56 -11.81 -14.78 -4.72
N LYS A 57 -10.92 -14.61 -5.72
CA LYS A 57 -11.10 -15.24 -7.04
C LYS A 57 -9.92 -16.00 -7.63
N THR A 58 -8.72 -15.92 -7.10
CA THR A 58 -7.53 -16.39 -7.81
C THR A 58 -7.14 -17.84 -7.56
N GLN A 59 -7.53 -18.40 -6.44
CA GLN A 59 -7.27 -19.80 -6.12
C GLN A 59 -8.16 -20.76 -6.92
N GLU A 60 -9.28 -20.26 -7.42
CA GLU A 60 -10.28 -21.06 -8.16
C GLU A 60 -9.74 -21.70 -9.44
N LEU A 61 -8.83 -21.05 -10.17
CA LEU A 61 -8.32 -21.58 -11.44
C LEU A 61 -7.48 -22.86 -11.24
N VAL A 62 -6.64 -22.90 -10.22
CA VAL A 62 -5.85 -24.10 -9.89
C VAL A 62 -6.75 -25.23 -9.43
N ASP A 63 -7.76 -24.93 -8.62
CA ASP A 63 -8.72 -25.89 -8.11
C ASP A 63 -9.62 -26.42 -9.23
N ILE A 64 -10.05 -25.58 -10.17
CA ILE A 64 -10.81 -25.99 -11.36
C ILE A 64 -9.96 -26.90 -12.26
N VAL A 65 -8.72 -26.53 -12.54
CA VAL A 65 -7.82 -27.38 -13.35
C VAL A 65 -7.60 -28.71 -12.66
N ALA A 66 -7.34 -28.73 -11.36
CA ALA A 66 -7.14 -29.96 -10.59
C ALA A 66 -8.40 -30.85 -10.56
N SER A 67 -9.60 -30.26 -10.44
CA SER A 67 -10.87 -31.01 -10.41
C SER A 67 -11.19 -31.74 -11.71
N TRP A 68 -10.83 -31.13 -12.86
CA TRP A 68 -11.00 -31.79 -14.18
C TRP A 68 -9.87 -32.72 -14.54
N PHE A 69 -8.69 -32.51 -13.99
CA PHE A 69 -7.52 -33.31 -14.32
C PHE A 69 -7.66 -34.78 -13.89
N VAL A 70 -8.15 -35.02 -12.68
CA VAL A 70 -8.31 -36.40 -12.14
C VAL A 70 -9.28 -37.26 -12.97
N PRO A 71 -10.50 -36.82 -13.30
CA PRO A 71 -11.39 -37.55 -14.17
C PRO A 71 -10.80 -37.82 -15.57
N ILE A 72 -10.14 -36.84 -16.16
CA ILE A 72 -9.53 -36.97 -17.49
C ILE A 72 -8.41 -38.02 -17.47
N THR A 73 -7.54 -38.03 -16.47
CA THR A 73 -6.45 -39.00 -16.36
C THR A 73 -6.98 -40.42 -16.10
N LEU A 74 -8.04 -40.58 -15.34
CA LEU A 74 -8.70 -41.85 -15.14
C LEU A 74 -9.27 -42.40 -16.44
N ILE A 75 -9.96 -41.58 -17.22
CA ILE A 75 -10.47 -41.96 -18.55
C ILE A 75 -9.33 -42.36 -19.47
N LEU A 76 -8.25 -41.60 -19.52
CA LEU A 76 -7.05 -41.90 -20.33
C LEU A 76 -6.40 -43.22 -19.91
N ALA A 77 -6.31 -43.51 -18.62
CA ALA A 77 -5.79 -44.78 -18.12
C ALA A 77 -6.66 -45.96 -18.53
N VAL A 78 -7.98 -45.85 -18.42
CA VAL A 78 -8.95 -46.87 -18.87
C VAL A 78 -8.87 -47.06 -20.38
N MET A 79 -8.82 -46.01 -21.16
CA MET A 79 -8.60 -46.07 -22.62
C MET A 79 -7.31 -46.78 -22.97
N THR A 80 -6.21 -46.41 -22.28
CA THR A 80 -4.89 -47.05 -22.47
C THR A 80 -4.94 -48.53 -22.21
N PHE A 81 -5.64 -48.96 -21.16
CA PHE A 81 -5.84 -50.35 -20.84
C PHE A 81 -6.51 -51.12 -22.02
N PHE A 82 -7.65 -50.63 -22.51
CA PHE A 82 -8.37 -51.33 -23.60
C PHE A 82 -7.61 -51.28 -24.92
N VAL A 83 -6.94 -50.20 -25.24
CA VAL A 83 -6.10 -50.09 -26.45
C VAL A 83 -4.98 -51.14 -26.41
N TRP A 84 -4.29 -51.26 -25.25
CA TRP A 84 -3.17 -52.21 -25.17
C TRP A 84 -3.63 -53.68 -25.12
N ILE A 85 -4.83 -53.99 -24.56
CA ILE A 85 -5.42 -55.31 -24.70
C ILE A 85 -5.67 -55.64 -26.18
N ALA A 86 -6.30 -54.73 -26.92
CA ALA A 86 -6.59 -54.90 -28.33
C ALA A 86 -5.31 -55.10 -29.16
N VAL A 87 -4.29 -54.27 -28.93
CA VAL A 87 -2.99 -54.36 -29.62
C VAL A 87 -2.26 -55.66 -29.26
N ALA A 88 -2.28 -56.08 -28.00
CA ALA A 88 -1.61 -57.30 -27.56
C ALA A 88 -2.22 -58.54 -28.17
N ILE A 89 -3.54 -58.60 -28.30
CA ILE A 89 -4.27 -59.73 -28.89
C ILE A 89 -4.22 -59.68 -30.41
N ALA A 90 -4.63 -58.57 -31.03
CA ALA A 90 -4.85 -58.51 -32.49
C ALA A 90 -3.56 -58.30 -33.27
N VAL A 91 -2.55 -57.59 -32.73
CA VAL A 91 -1.32 -57.21 -33.45
C VAL A 91 -0.11 -58.04 -33.00
N ARG A 92 0.01 -58.29 -31.69
CA ARG A 92 1.19 -58.99 -31.12
C ARG A 92 0.96 -60.49 -30.88
N HIS A 93 -0.28 -60.95 -31.02
CA HIS A 93 -0.67 -62.36 -30.84
C HIS A 93 -0.17 -62.95 -29.50
N GLN A 94 -0.19 -62.15 -28.42
CA GLN A 94 0.29 -62.57 -27.11
C GLN A 94 -0.83 -63.39 -26.37
N GLY A 95 -0.40 -64.30 -25.50
CA GLY A 95 -1.35 -65.03 -24.65
C GLY A 95 -2.13 -64.08 -23.73
N ALA A 96 -3.36 -64.48 -23.35
CA ALA A 96 -4.29 -63.64 -22.61
C ALA A 96 -3.69 -63.07 -21.29
N GLY A 97 -2.99 -63.90 -20.51
CA GLY A 97 -2.34 -63.45 -19.28
C GLY A 97 -1.30 -62.38 -19.46
N THR A 98 -0.41 -62.53 -20.46
CA THR A 98 0.65 -61.53 -20.80
C THR A 98 0.03 -60.23 -21.33
N SER A 99 -1.05 -60.34 -22.10
CA SER A 99 -1.78 -59.20 -22.64
C SER A 99 -2.39 -58.34 -21.53
N VAL A 100 -3.02 -58.96 -20.56
CA VAL A 100 -3.62 -58.29 -19.40
C VAL A 100 -2.54 -57.60 -18.54
N VAL A 101 -1.45 -58.30 -18.23
CA VAL A 101 -0.35 -57.72 -17.43
C VAL A 101 0.27 -56.53 -18.12
N ASN A 102 0.50 -56.61 -19.42
CA ASN A 102 1.03 -55.48 -20.20
C ASN A 102 0.05 -54.30 -20.20
N ALA A 103 -1.24 -54.48 -20.41
CA ALA A 103 -2.25 -53.47 -20.44
C ALA A 103 -2.39 -52.77 -19.07
N ILE A 104 -2.39 -53.56 -17.98
CA ILE A 104 -2.36 -52.99 -16.61
C ILE A 104 -1.10 -52.15 -16.39
N THR A 105 0.07 -52.63 -16.82
CA THR A 105 1.35 -51.90 -16.66
C THR A 105 1.32 -50.55 -17.36
N TYR A 106 0.81 -50.44 -18.57
CA TYR A 106 0.65 -49.17 -19.28
C TYR A 106 -0.38 -48.27 -18.60
N SER A 107 -1.53 -48.79 -18.20
CA SER A 107 -2.57 -48.02 -17.51
C SER A 107 -2.09 -47.47 -16.18
N VAL A 108 -1.42 -48.27 -15.37
CA VAL A 108 -0.83 -47.84 -14.10
C VAL A 108 0.28 -46.80 -14.31
N SER A 109 1.12 -46.97 -15.34
CA SER A 109 2.14 -45.96 -15.70
C SER A 109 1.50 -44.61 -16.01
N VAL A 110 0.41 -44.58 -16.78
CA VAL A 110 -0.34 -43.37 -17.09
C VAL A 110 -0.88 -42.71 -15.81
N LEU A 111 -1.50 -43.49 -14.92
CA LEU A 111 -2.04 -42.95 -13.64
C LEU A 111 -0.96 -42.33 -12.77
N ILE A 112 0.20 -42.98 -12.62
CA ILE A 112 1.28 -42.48 -11.75
C ILE A 112 1.90 -41.21 -12.35
N VAL A 113 2.22 -41.23 -13.65
CA VAL A 113 2.91 -40.11 -14.33
C VAL A 113 2.02 -38.88 -14.52
N SER A 114 0.70 -39.10 -14.54
CA SER A 114 -0.28 -38.02 -14.72
C SER A 114 -0.50 -37.17 -13.45
N CYS A 115 0.26 -37.36 -12.37
CA CYS A 115 0.11 -36.49 -11.20
C CYS A 115 0.38 -35.03 -11.55
N PRO A 116 -0.56 -34.08 -11.29
CA PRO A 116 -0.33 -32.67 -11.59
C PRO A 116 0.43 -31.95 -10.47
N CYS A 117 1.38 -32.65 -9.82
CA CYS A 117 2.08 -32.17 -8.62
C CYS A 117 2.79 -30.83 -8.86
N ALA A 118 3.41 -30.65 -10.03
CA ALA A 118 4.07 -29.42 -10.42
C ALA A 118 3.09 -28.25 -10.59
N ILE A 119 1.90 -28.50 -11.15
CA ILE A 119 0.86 -27.47 -11.35
C ILE A 119 0.41 -26.90 -10.02
N GLY A 120 0.17 -27.77 -9.02
CA GLY A 120 -0.23 -27.36 -7.67
C GLY A 120 0.81 -26.50 -6.96
N LEU A 121 2.10 -26.62 -7.30
CA LEU A 121 3.19 -25.84 -6.70
C LEU A 121 3.52 -24.54 -7.45
N CYS A 122 3.06 -24.37 -8.70
CA CYS A 122 3.44 -23.22 -9.56
C CYS A 122 3.14 -21.86 -8.90
N VAL A 123 1.97 -21.69 -8.31
CA VAL A 123 1.53 -20.42 -7.72
C VAL A 123 2.04 -20.25 -6.29
N PRO A 124 1.78 -21.19 -5.33
CA PRO A 124 2.17 -20.99 -3.94
C PRO A 124 3.67 -20.78 -3.76
N LEU A 125 4.50 -21.51 -4.48
CA LEU A 125 5.95 -21.42 -4.36
C LEU A 125 6.48 -20.03 -4.83
N VAL A 126 5.96 -19.54 -5.95
CA VAL A 126 6.34 -18.23 -6.49
C VAL A 126 5.91 -17.12 -5.55
N ILE A 127 4.71 -17.22 -4.94
CA ILE A 127 4.19 -16.22 -3.99
C ILE A 127 5.01 -16.20 -2.71
N VAL A 128 5.33 -17.35 -2.13
CA VAL A 128 6.14 -17.43 -0.91
C VAL A 128 7.53 -16.83 -1.14
N ILE A 129 8.19 -17.21 -2.24
CA ILE A 129 9.53 -16.70 -2.57
C ILE A 129 9.46 -15.21 -2.95
N GLY A 130 8.43 -14.80 -3.70
CA GLY A 130 8.17 -13.41 -4.06
C GLY A 130 7.90 -12.54 -2.84
N GLY A 131 7.11 -13.03 -1.89
CA GLY A 131 6.87 -12.36 -0.60
C GLY A 131 8.16 -12.18 0.20
N GLY A 132 9.02 -13.20 0.23
CA GLY A 132 10.35 -13.09 0.83
C GLY A 132 11.28 -12.09 0.12
N ALA A 133 11.19 -11.97 -1.21
CA ALA A 133 11.91 -10.96 -1.97
C ALA A 133 11.35 -9.55 -1.69
N ALA A 134 10.03 -9.38 -1.63
CA ALA A 134 9.37 -8.12 -1.25
C ALA A 134 9.79 -7.65 0.15
N ALA A 135 9.84 -8.56 1.12
CA ALA A 135 10.23 -8.26 2.50
C ALA A 135 11.66 -7.70 2.61
N LYS A 136 12.60 -8.13 1.78
CA LYS A 136 13.97 -7.56 1.71
C LYS A 136 13.96 -6.08 1.31
N HIS A 137 12.97 -5.66 0.50
CA HIS A 137 12.76 -4.27 0.12
C HIS A 137 11.86 -3.50 1.10
N GLY A 138 11.51 -4.09 2.25
CA GLY A 138 10.65 -3.48 3.24
C GLY A 138 9.16 -3.47 2.84
N ILE A 139 8.73 -4.42 2.00
CA ILE A 139 7.35 -4.54 1.53
C ILE A 139 6.75 -5.83 2.06
N ILE A 140 5.71 -5.74 2.87
CA ILE A 140 4.94 -6.91 3.34
C ILE A 140 3.74 -7.09 2.42
N VAL A 141 3.70 -8.19 1.69
CA VAL A 141 2.56 -8.59 0.86
C VAL A 141 1.75 -9.63 1.61
N LYS A 142 0.49 -9.32 1.93
CA LYS A 142 -0.39 -10.20 2.72
C LYS A 142 -1.27 -11.09 1.86
N SER A 143 -1.47 -10.72 0.60
CA SER A 143 -2.40 -11.36 -0.32
C SER A 143 -1.67 -11.82 -1.57
N ALA A 144 -1.91 -13.08 -1.97
CA ALA A 144 -1.44 -13.63 -3.25
C ALA A 144 -1.98 -12.83 -4.44
N THR A 145 -3.21 -12.33 -4.31
CA THR A 145 -3.89 -11.54 -5.34
C THR A 145 -3.18 -10.20 -5.61
N ALA A 146 -2.44 -9.67 -4.63
CA ALA A 146 -1.67 -8.44 -4.82
C ALA A 146 -0.58 -8.58 -5.90
N PHE A 147 0.09 -9.75 -6.01
CA PHE A 147 1.04 -10.01 -7.08
C PHE A 147 0.37 -10.14 -8.45
N GLU A 148 -0.79 -10.79 -8.51
CA GLU A 148 -1.53 -10.96 -9.75
C GLU A 148 -2.10 -9.62 -10.25
N ASN A 149 -2.77 -8.88 -9.37
CA ASN A 149 -3.33 -7.58 -9.70
C ASN A 149 -2.22 -6.56 -10.02
N GLY A 150 -1.08 -6.61 -9.30
CA GLY A 150 0.05 -5.71 -9.48
C GLY A 150 0.64 -5.72 -10.89
N ARG A 151 0.54 -6.84 -11.59
CA ARG A 151 0.92 -6.93 -13.01
C ARG A 151 0.04 -6.09 -13.92
N ASN A 152 -1.24 -5.93 -13.59
CA ASN A 152 -2.25 -5.32 -14.46
C ASN A 152 -2.72 -3.95 -13.95
N VAL A 153 -1.94 -3.29 -13.09
CA VAL A 153 -2.25 -1.96 -12.58
C VAL A 153 -2.22 -0.96 -13.73
N SER A 154 -3.34 -0.30 -13.94
CA SER A 154 -3.52 0.77 -14.94
C SER A 154 -3.79 2.13 -14.31
N HIS A 155 -4.16 2.16 -13.03
CA HIS A 155 -4.52 3.38 -12.32
C HIS A 155 -3.99 3.32 -10.87
N VAL A 156 -3.30 4.38 -10.45
CA VAL A 156 -2.85 4.55 -9.07
C VAL A 156 -3.52 5.78 -8.48
N VAL A 157 -4.19 5.59 -7.36
CA VAL A 157 -4.85 6.65 -6.59
C VAL A 157 -4.07 6.87 -5.31
N PHE A 158 -3.66 8.10 -5.09
CA PHE A 158 -2.93 8.50 -3.89
C PHE A 158 -3.81 9.31 -2.97
N ASP A 159 -3.72 9.05 -1.67
CA ASP A 159 -4.07 10.06 -0.66
C ASP A 159 -3.01 11.16 -0.64
N LYS A 160 -3.36 12.34 -0.10
CA LYS A 160 -2.43 13.46 0.01
C LYS A 160 -1.53 13.32 1.24
N THR A 161 -2.13 13.45 2.42
CA THR A 161 -1.44 13.65 3.70
C THR A 161 -0.80 12.36 4.18
N GLY A 162 0.51 12.41 4.54
CA GLY A 162 1.24 11.23 4.98
C GLY A 162 1.57 10.21 3.87
N THR A 163 1.03 10.42 2.66
CA THR A 163 1.26 9.57 1.48
C THR A 163 2.14 10.28 0.46
N LEU A 164 1.65 11.24 -0.31
CA LEU A 164 2.46 12.07 -1.21
C LEU A 164 3.29 13.10 -0.43
N THR A 165 2.82 13.47 0.74
CA THR A 165 3.51 14.35 1.68
C THR A 165 4.03 13.56 2.89
N GLU A 166 4.87 14.18 3.70
CA GLU A 166 5.46 13.53 4.89
C GLU A 166 4.47 13.40 6.06
N GLY A 167 3.33 14.10 6.02
CA GLY A 167 2.36 14.18 7.11
C GLY A 167 2.88 14.96 8.33
N LYS A 168 3.92 15.76 8.12
CA LYS A 168 4.55 16.59 9.14
C LYS A 168 4.70 18.00 8.63
N LEU A 169 4.36 18.97 9.47
CA LEU A 169 4.57 20.37 9.14
C LEU A 169 6.06 20.69 9.22
N HIS A 170 6.53 21.48 8.25
CA HIS A 170 7.86 22.05 8.19
C HIS A 170 7.76 23.56 8.00
N VAL A 171 8.71 24.32 8.52
CA VAL A 171 8.85 25.74 8.25
C VAL A 171 9.42 25.90 6.83
N GLU A 172 8.65 26.53 5.95
CA GLU A 172 9.06 26.83 4.56
C GLU A 172 9.58 28.27 4.43
N ASP A 173 8.91 29.19 5.12
CA ASP A 173 9.27 30.61 5.12
C ASP A 173 9.37 31.12 6.56
N GLU A 174 10.35 31.99 6.81
CA GLU A 174 10.59 32.64 8.08
C GLU A 174 10.82 34.13 7.84
N ILE A 175 10.02 34.97 8.47
CA ILE A 175 10.11 36.45 8.36
C ILE A 175 10.34 36.99 9.74
N ILE A 176 11.48 37.70 9.92
CA ILE A 176 11.87 38.36 11.17
C ILE A 176 11.62 39.84 11.01
N LEU A 177 10.86 40.40 11.95
CA LEU A 177 10.37 41.79 11.89
C LEU A 177 11.14 42.75 12.81
N VAL A 178 12.10 42.23 13.57
CA VAL A 178 12.87 43.00 14.55
C VAL A 178 14.39 42.92 14.28
N PRO A 179 15.18 43.93 14.61
CA PRO A 179 16.62 43.92 14.37
C PRO A 179 17.37 42.85 15.17
N ASP A 180 16.90 42.49 16.36
CA ASP A 180 17.51 41.45 17.20
C ASP A 180 16.86 40.09 16.87
N GLU A 181 17.36 39.47 15.80
CA GLU A 181 16.94 38.15 15.34
C GLU A 181 17.13 37.08 16.42
N GLN A 182 18.32 37.07 17.05
CA GLN A 182 18.66 36.04 18.02
C GLN A 182 17.71 36.04 19.22
N LEU A 183 17.33 37.23 19.69
CA LEU A 183 16.35 37.39 20.77
C LEU A 183 14.96 36.84 20.36
N ALA A 184 14.48 37.29 19.19
CA ALA A 184 13.18 36.86 18.68
C ALA A 184 13.08 35.32 18.56
N LEU A 185 14.10 34.68 18.00
CA LEU A 185 14.17 33.22 17.85
C LEU A 185 14.31 32.49 19.17
N SER A 186 15.10 33.00 20.12
CA SER A 186 15.27 32.42 21.45
C SER A 186 13.96 32.43 22.25
N VAL A 187 13.23 33.56 22.22
CA VAL A 187 11.91 33.68 22.87
C VAL A 187 10.90 32.73 22.20
N THR A 188 10.90 32.66 20.87
CA THR A 188 10.05 31.75 20.10
C THR A 188 10.30 30.30 20.48
N LEU A 189 11.56 29.88 20.58
CA LEU A 189 11.91 28.52 20.97
C LEU A 189 11.44 28.22 22.42
N GLY A 190 11.63 29.17 23.35
CA GLY A 190 11.18 29.02 24.72
C GLY A 190 9.66 28.83 24.85
N LEU A 191 8.84 29.50 23.99
CA LEU A 191 7.40 29.31 23.94
C LEU A 191 7.01 27.97 23.31
N THR A 192 7.66 27.59 22.19
CA THR A 192 7.23 26.45 21.38
C THR A 192 7.71 25.10 21.89
N GLU A 193 8.82 25.04 22.62
CA GLU A 193 9.43 23.80 23.11
C GLU A 193 8.54 23.03 24.09
N ILE A 194 7.69 23.72 24.83
CA ILE A 194 6.81 23.13 25.87
C ILE A 194 5.55 22.53 25.23
N SER A 195 5.22 22.94 24.01
CA SER A 195 3.97 22.54 23.35
C SER A 195 4.12 21.33 22.46
N LYS A 196 3.20 20.38 22.60
CA LYS A 196 3.07 19.21 21.71
C LYS A 196 2.23 19.49 20.46
N HIS A 197 1.78 20.74 20.26
CA HIS A 197 0.99 21.10 19.09
C HIS A 197 1.85 20.96 17.82
N PRO A 198 1.36 20.34 16.70
CA PRO A 198 2.16 20.10 15.52
C PRO A 198 2.87 21.32 14.95
N VAL A 199 2.21 22.48 14.91
CA VAL A 199 2.80 23.75 14.46
C VAL A 199 3.96 24.16 15.38
N SER A 200 3.74 24.15 16.70
CA SER A 200 4.77 24.51 17.68
C SER A 200 5.96 23.54 17.63
N ALA A 201 5.68 22.25 17.47
CA ALA A 201 6.71 21.22 17.35
C ALA A 201 7.56 21.42 16.08
N ALA A 202 6.94 21.79 14.96
CA ALA A 202 7.65 22.08 13.71
C ALA A 202 8.56 23.31 13.85
N VAL A 203 8.06 24.41 14.42
CA VAL A 203 8.86 25.63 14.66
C VAL A 203 9.99 25.33 15.65
N SER A 204 9.72 24.62 16.74
CA SER A 204 10.74 24.23 17.73
C SER A 204 11.84 23.37 17.09
N ALA A 205 11.47 22.39 16.25
CA ALA A 205 12.43 21.53 15.55
C ALA A 205 13.30 22.34 14.58
N HIS A 206 12.69 23.26 13.83
CA HIS A 206 13.39 24.17 12.91
C HIS A 206 14.44 25.02 13.63
N LEU A 207 14.05 25.67 14.74
CA LEU A 207 14.94 26.53 15.52
C LEU A 207 16.07 25.75 16.20
N LYS A 208 15.79 24.55 16.72
CA LYS A 208 16.80 23.65 17.28
C LYS A 208 17.82 23.23 16.23
N ALA A 209 17.40 22.94 15.02
CA ALA A 209 18.29 22.59 13.91
C ALA A 209 19.23 23.76 13.51
N ARG A 210 18.80 25.01 13.74
CA ARG A 210 19.62 26.21 13.57
C ARG A 210 20.57 26.48 14.76
N GLY A 211 20.52 25.67 15.81
CA GLY A 211 21.33 25.86 17.01
C GLY A 211 20.87 27.00 17.93
N VAL A 212 19.61 27.47 17.78
CA VAL A 212 19.03 28.49 18.66
C VAL A 212 18.90 27.93 20.07
N GLN A 213 19.21 28.72 21.09
CA GLN A 213 18.99 28.38 22.50
C GLN A 213 17.70 29.00 23.00
N ALA A 214 16.91 28.22 23.77
CA ALA A 214 15.64 28.68 24.31
C ALA A 214 15.83 29.74 25.38
N ALA A 215 15.06 30.83 25.32
CA ALA A 215 15.01 31.80 26.40
C ALA A 215 14.27 31.22 27.59
N ALA A 216 14.70 31.57 28.81
CA ALA A 216 14.00 31.20 30.04
C ALA A 216 12.72 32.04 30.19
N LEU A 217 11.57 31.38 30.12
CA LEU A 217 10.25 32.01 30.23
C LEU A 217 9.59 31.60 31.54
N LYS A 218 8.71 32.46 32.05
CA LYS A 218 7.87 32.20 33.23
C LYS A 218 6.40 32.12 32.78
N ASP A 219 5.59 31.43 33.58
CA ASP A 219 4.13 31.38 33.44
C ASP A 219 3.66 30.97 32.04
N VAL A 220 4.40 30.05 31.39
CA VAL A 220 4.04 29.60 30.04
C VAL A 220 2.81 28.72 30.11
N ARG A 221 1.77 29.08 29.34
CA ARG A 221 0.53 28.31 29.24
C ARG A 221 0.02 28.23 27.80
N SER A 222 -0.54 27.10 27.48
CA SER A 222 -1.21 26.89 26.18
C SER A 222 -2.66 27.33 26.26
N ILE A 223 -3.12 28.12 25.29
CA ILE A 223 -4.50 28.55 25.14
C ILE A 223 -5.10 27.79 23.97
N THR A 224 -6.05 26.90 24.28
CA THR A 224 -6.69 26.01 23.29
C THR A 224 -7.27 26.82 22.12
N GLY A 225 -6.96 26.42 20.89
CA GLY A 225 -7.46 27.02 19.66
C GLY A 225 -6.83 28.40 19.31
N ARG A 226 -5.89 28.89 20.12
CA ARG A 226 -5.28 30.21 19.93
C ARG A 226 -3.77 30.14 19.79
N GLY A 227 -3.07 29.61 20.81
CA GLY A 227 -1.62 29.58 20.82
C GLY A 227 -1.04 29.39 22.22
N ILE A 228 0.11 29.97 22.46
CA ILE A 228 0.84 29.90 23.72
C ILE A 228 1.17 31.31 24.18
N GLU A 229 1.06 31.56 25.45
CA GLU A 229 1.52 32.81 26.06
C GLU A 229 2.43 32.52 27.25
N GLY A 230 3.28 33.49 27.57
CA GLY A 230 4.20 33.44 28.70
C GLY A 230 4.73 34.82 29.06
N MET A 231 5.66 34.86 30.00
CA MET A 231 6.32 36.09 30.46
C MET A 231 7.83 35.96 30.25
N TRP A 232 8.41 36.97 29.59
CA TRP A 232 9.85 37.11 29.40
C TRP A 232 10.30 38.47 29.93
N ASN A 233 11.19 38.49 30.93
CA ASN A 233 11.69 39.71 31.56
C ASN A 233 10.62 40.72 32.01
N GLY A 234 9.43 40.25 32.42
CA GLY A 234 8.30 41.07 32.76
C GLY A 234 7.38 41.43 31.59
N ASP A 235 7.75 41.12 30.39
CA ASP A 235 6.98 41.40 29.18
C ASP A 235 6.14 40.18 28.77
N GLN A 236 4.91 40.43 28.33
CA GLN A 236 4.05 39.36 27.80
C GLN A 236 4.54 38.97 26.41
N VAL A 237 4.76 37.66 26.25
CA VAL A 237 5.11 37.03 24.97
C VAL A 237 4.02 36.06 24.55
N ARG A 238 3.64 36.08 23.28
CA ARG A 238 2.59 35.23 22.71
C ARG A 238 3.00 34.66 21.37
N CYS A 239 2.59 33.43 21.08
CA CYS A 239 2.74 32.86 19.75
C CYS A 239 1.50 32.03 19.39
N GLY A 240 1.07 32.09 18.15
CA GLY A 240 -0.11 31.39 17.69
C GLY A 240 -0.62 31.82 16.33
N ASN A 241 -1.93 31.59 16.08
CA ASN A 241 -2.52 31.98 14.81
C ASN A 241 -2.63 33.52 14.68
N SER A 242 -2.55 34.01 13.43
CA SER A 242 -2.60 35.45 13.13
C SER A 242 -3.88 36.13 13.62
N ARG A 243 -5.01 35.42 13.60
CA ARG A 243 -6.33 35.91 14.04
C ARG A 243 -6.34 36.24 15.53
N TRP A 244 -5.82 35.36 16.36
CA TRP A 244 -5.76 35.59 17.81
C TRP A 244 -4.85 36.75 18.18
N LEU A 245 -3.78 36.98 17.42
CA LEU A 245 -2.81 38.04 17.64
C LEU A 245 -3.19 39.36 16.94
N SER A 246 -4.34 39.38 16.21
CA SER A 246 -4.80 40.52 15.41
C SER A 246 -3.78 40.99 14.38
N LEU A 247 -3.12 40.03 13.71
CA LEU A 247 -2.07 40.26 12.71
C LEU A 247 -2.52 39.85 11.31
N GLU A 248 -3.81 39.64 11.08
CA GLU A 248 -4.31 39.15 9.77
C GLU A 248 -4.05 40.13 8.63
N ASP A 249 -4.09 41.44 8.94
CA ASP A 249 -3.92 42.51 7.93
C ASP A 249 -2.45 42.85 7.60
N LEU A 250 -1.50 42.19 8.28
CA LEU A 250 -0.08 42.42 7.98
C LEU A 250 0.24 41.88 6.57
N PRO A 251 0.94 42.67 5.73
CA PRO A 251 1.32 42.26 4.38
C PRO A 251 2.06 40.93 4.33
N ASP A 252 2.97 40.70 5.29
CA ASP A 252 3.76 39.47 5.38
C ASP A 252 2.87 38.24 5.71
N VAL A 253 1.86 38.40 6.57
CA VAL A 253 0.88 37.37 6.87
C VAL A 253 0.05 37.02 5.63
N GLN A 254 -0.45 38.06 4.93
CA GLN A 254 -1.23 37.90 3.70
C GLN A 254 -0.40 37.25 2.59
N TYR A 255 0.87 37.59 2.49
CA TYR A 255 1.81 36.97 1.54
C TYR A 255 1.95 35.46 1.79
N LEU A 256 2.20 35.05 3.05
CA LEU A 256 2.31 33.64 3.40
C LEU A 256 0.99 32.88 3.21
N LEU A 257 -0.15 33.49 3.57
CA LEU A 257 -1.47 32.91 3.34
C LEU A 257 -1.77 32.74 1.84
N SER A 258 -1.36 33.69 1.00
CA SER A 258 -1.52 33.61 -0.47
C SER A 258 -0.73 32.45 -1.09
N LYS A 259 0.37 32.05 -0.45
CA LYS A 259 1.15 30.85 -0.80
C LYS A 259 0.51 29.54 -0.31
N GLY A 260 -0.62 29.59 0.40
CA GLY A 260 -1.28 28.42 0.97
C GLY A 260 -0.59 27.85 2.21
N LEU A 261 0.27 28.64 2.88
CA LEU A 261 0.99 28.22 4.06
C LEU A 261 0.15 28.42 5.32
N THR A 262 0.35 27.54 6.30
CA THR A 262 -0.16 27.73 7.66
C THR A 262 0.71 28.76 8.38
N VAL A 263 0.11 29.88 8.79
CA VAL A 263 0.86 30.98 9.39
C VAL A 263 0.87 30.88 10.92
N PHE A 264 2.07 31.04 11.49
CA PHE A 264 2.31 31.08 12.93
C PHE A 264 3.08 32.35 13.28
N CYS A 265 2.47 33.20 14.10
CA CYS A 265 3.01 34.52 14.47
C CYS A 265 3.52 34.52 15.92
N VAL A 266 4.51 35.33 16.18
CA VAL A 266 5.07 35.56 17.53
C VAL A 266 5.10 37.05 17.84
N THR A 267 4.68 37.42 19.06
CA THR A 267 4.65 38.82 19.53
C THR A 267 5.32 38.93 20.88
N ILE A 268 6.00 40.09 21.08
CA ILE A 268 6.50 40.57 22.39
C ILE A 268 5.83 41.91 22.65
N LYS A 269 5.16 42.09 23.78
CA LYS A 269 4.38 43.35 24.09
C LYS A 269 3.38 43.72 22.97
N HIS A 270 2.72 42.70 22.37
CA HIS A 270 1.82 42.90 21.22
C HIS A 270 2.51 43.35 19.90
N ILE A 271 3.83 43.53 19.89
CA ILE A 271 4.59 43.88 18.69
C ILE A 271 4.99 42.58 17.99
N PRO A 272 4.68 42.36 16.70
CA PRO A 272 5.10 41.18 15.96
C PRO A 272 6.63 41.16 15.85
N VAL A 273 7.24 40.01 16.18
CA VAL A 273 8.71 39.82 16.14
C VAL A 273 9.14 38.84 15.06
N CYS A 274 8.38 37.79 14.83
CA CYS A 274 8.61 36.86 13.73
C CYS A 274 7.33 36.17 13.29
N ILE A 275 7.33 35.74 12.05
CA ILE A 275 6.23 35.01 11.39
C ILE A 275 6.81 33.81 10.68
N PHE A 276 6.20 32.64 10.88
CA PHE A 276 6.59 31.40 10.22
C PHE A 276 5.46 30.95 9.30
N GLY A 277 5.81 30.59 8.06
CA GLY A 277 4.95 29.92 7.12
C GLY A 277 5.28 28.41 7.09
N LEU A 278 4.27 27.57 7.38
CA LEU A 278 4.47 26.13 7.47
C LEU A 278 3.65 25.40 6.40
N SER A 279 4.22 24.34 5.86
CA SER A 279 3.51 23.42 4.97
C SER A 279 3.83 21.96 5.31
N ASP A 280 3.01 21.06 4.79
CA ASP A 280 3.31 19.63 4.78
C ASP A 280 4.16 19.35 3.52
N ARG A 281 5.41 18.96 3.73
CA ARG A 281 6.40 18.81 2.66
C ARG A 281 6.09 17.60 1.79
N ILE A 282 6.19 17.78 0.47
CA ILE A 282 6.12 16.70 -0.51
C ILE A 282 7.34 15.79 -0.31
N ARG A 283 7.11 14.47 -0.33
CA ARG A 283 8.22 13.52 -0.23
C ARG A 283 9.19 13.68 -1.40
N PRO A 284 10.51 13.62 -1.16
CA PRO A 284 11.53 13.86 -2.20
C PRO A 284 11.39 12.90 -3.39
N GLU A 285 11.00 11.65 -3.17
CA GLU A 285 10.81 10.66 -4.23
C GLU A 285 9.52 10.81 -5.03
N THR A 286 8.55 11.64 -4.60
CA THR A 286 7.22 11.73 -5.22
C THR A 286 7.30 12.04 -6.71
N HIS A 287 8.08 13.05 -7.11
CA HIS A 287 8.21 13.43 -8.51
C HIS A 287 8.75 12.29 -9.38
N LEU A 288 9.76 11.57 -8.90
CA LEU A 288 10.37 10.43 -9.61
C LEU A 288 9.38 9.27 -9.76
N VAL A 289 8.65 8.94 -8.67
CA VAL A 289 7.66 7.86 -8.69
C VAL A 289 6.51 8.18 -9.66
N LEU A 290 5.97 9.41 -9.60
CA LEU A 290 4.90 9.81 -10.52
C LEU A 290 5.37 9.84 -11.99
N ALA A 291 6.60 10.28 -12.25
CA ALA A 291 7.19 10.26 -13.60
C ALA A 291 7.34 8.83 -14.13
N GLU A 292 7.83 7.90 -13.29
CA GLU A 292 7.98 6.48 -13.69
C GLU A 292 6.61 5.80 -13.91
N LEU A 293 5.59 6.12 -13.10
CA LEU A 293 4.23 5.61 -13.32
C LEU A 293 3.65 6.11 -14.66
N ARG A 294 3.84 7.40 -15.00
CA ARG A 294 3.41 7.94 -16.31
C ARG A 294 4.13 7.29 -17.47
N LYS A 295 5.43 7.05 -17.35
CA LYS A 295 6.24 6.34 -18.36
C LYS A 295 5.70 4.93 -18.63
N ARG A 296 5.09 4.30 -17.62
CA ARG A 296 4.43 2.99 -17.73
C ARG A 296 2.98 3.08 -18.23
N ASN A 297 2.51 4.28 -18.63
CA ASN A 297 1.11 4.55 -19.02
C ASN A 297 0.10 4.24 -17.91
N ILE A 298 0.49 4.41 -16.64
CA ILE A 298 -0.39 4.24 -15.50
C ILE A 298 -1.00 5.60 -15.16
N ALA A 299 -2.33 5.67 -15.14
CA ALA A 299 -3.06 6.88 -14.76
C ALA A 299 -2.88 7.17 -13.28
N ILE A 300 -2.83 8.46 -12.92
CA ILE A 300 -2.62 8.91 -11.54
C ILE A 300 -3.78 9.79 -11.12
N SER A 301 -4.29 9.54 -9.91
CA SER A 301 -5.30 10.37 -9.26
C SER A 301 -4.87 10.77 -7.87
N LEU A 302 -5.36 11.92 -7.43
CA LEU A 302 -5.18 12.46 -6.09
C LEU A 302 -6.53 12.60 -5.40
N VAL A 303 -6.67 12.04 -4.20
CA VAL A 303 -7.88 12.10 -3.39
C VAL A 303 -7.50 12.60 -2.00
N SER A 304 -8.19 13.63 -1.50
CA SER A 304 -7.88 14.23 -0.19
C SER A 304 -9.13 14.68 0.55
N GLY A 305 -9.08 14.64 1.88
CA GLY A 305 -10.06 15.28 2.76
C GLY A 305 -9.94 16.80 2.82
N ASP A 306 -8.79 17.34 2.36
CA ASP A 306 -8.47 18.77 2.41
C ASP A 306 -9.31 19.60 1.45
N ASP A 307 -9.26 20.91 1.67
CA ASP A 307 -9.95 21.88 0.84
C ASP A 307 -9.43 21.93 -0.60
N THR A 308 -10.33 22.30 -1.51
CA THR A 308 -10.07 22.33 -2.95
C THR A 308 -8.86 23.18 -3.36
N PRO A 309 -8.63 24.40 -2.83
CA PRO A 309 -7.47 25.22 -3.23
C PRO A 309 -6.14 24.50 -2.95
N THR A 310 -5.97 23.98 -1.74
CA THR A 310 -4.72 23.31 -1.31
C THR A 310 -4.46 22.04 -2.13
N THR A 311 -5.52 21.24 -2.36
CA THR A 311 -5.42 20.00 -3.14
C THR A 311 -5.13 20.29 -4.62
N SER A 312 -5.76 21.32 -5.19
CA SER A 312 -5.54 21.71 -6.60
C SER A 312 -4.15 22.29 -6.82
N GLN A 313 -3.61 23.05 -5.87
CA GLN A 313 -2.26 23.58 -5.93
C GLN A 313 -1.21 22.46 -5.91
N LEU A 314 -1.38 21.47 -5.02
CA LEU A 314 -0.52 20.30 -4.99
C LEU A 314 -0.61 19.51 -6.31
N ALA A 315 -1.81 19.29 -6.83
CA ALA A 315 -2.02 18.60 -8.09
C ALA A 315 -1.33 19.29 -9.26
N ALA A 316 -1.42 20.62 -9.34
CA ALA A 316 -0.72 21.41 -10.34
C ALA A 316 0.80 21.26 -10.22
N HIS A 317 1.34 21.34 -8.99
CA HIS A 317 2.78 21.16 -8.73
C HIS A 317 3.27 19.76 -9.14
N LEU A 318 2.46 18.74 -8.94
CA LEU A 318 2.75 17.34 -9.30
C LEU A 318 2.34 16.99 -10.74
N ASN A 319 1.85 17.95 -11.52
CA ASN A 319 1.33 17.74 -12.89
C ASN A 319 0.22 16.67 -12.96
N ILE A 320 -0.67 16.60 -11.97
CA ILE A 320 -1.84 15.72 -11.97
C ILE A 320 -3.02 16.47 -12.59
N PRO A 321 -3.68 15.94 -13.64
CA PRO A 321 -4.84 16.60 -14.24
C PRO A 321 -5.96 16.83 -13.23
N LEU A 322 -6.58 18.01 -13.22
CA LEU A 322 -7.66 18.35 -12.28
C LEU A 322 -8.88 17.42 -12.41
N THR A 323 -9.08 16.80 -13.56
CA THR A 323 -10.11 15.75 -13.76
C THR A 323 -9.91 14.54 -12.85
N ASN A 324 -8.65 14.27 -12.47
CA ASN A 324 -8.24 13.15 -11.63
C ASN A 324 -8.03 13.58 -10.16
N VAL A 325 -8.54 14.75 -9.78
CA VAL A 325 -8.40 15.27 -8.41
C VAL A 325 -9.75 15.28 -7.73
N ARG A 326 -9.79 14.83 -6.48
CA ARG A 326 -10.96 14.89 -5.60
C ARG A 326 -10.54 15.49 -4.26
N SER A 327 -11.18 16.57 -3.87
CA SER A 327 -10.99 17.26 -2.59
C SER A 327 -12.21 17.11 -1.69
N ARG A 328 -12.06 17.40 -0.39
CA ARG A 328 -13.11 17.32 0.63
C ARG A 328 -13.76 15.95 0.72
N CYS A 329 -12.99 14.88 0.43
CA CYS A 329 -13.51 13.53 0.41
C CYS A 329 -13.67 12.93 1.80
N THR A 330 -14.85 12.43 2.09
CA THR A 330 -15.07 11.51 3.21
C THR A 330 -14.53 10.12 2.87
N PRO A 331 -14.38 9.20 3.85
CA PRO A 331 -14.02 7.80 3.58
C PRO A 331 -14.94 7.12 2.55
N ALA A 332 -16.25 7.41 2.61
CA ALA A 332 -17.22 6.90 1.65
C ALA A 332 -17.03 7.47 0.24
N ASP A 333 -16.66 8.75 0.13
CA ASP A 333 -16.40 9.37 -1.17
C ASP A 333 -15.16 8.78 -1.84
N LYS A 334 -14.09 8.51 -1.05
CA LYS A 334 -12.89 7.82 -1.53
C LYS A 334 -13.23 6.43 -2.07
N GLN A 335 -14.07 5.66 -1.35
CA GLN A 335 -14.56 4.37 -1.79
C GLN A 335 -15.36 4.47 -3.09
N ASN A 336 -16.33 5.38 -3.14
CA ASN A 336 -17.19 5.59 -4.31
C ASN A 336 -16.36 5.99 -5.53
N TYR A 337 -15.38 6.87 -5.36
CA TYR A 337 -14.48 7.23 -6.45
C TYR A 337 -13.76 5.99 -7.02
N LEU A 338 -13.21 5.13 -6.17
CA LEU A 338 -12.56 3.89 -6.62
C LEU A 338 -13.51 2.96 -7.40
N LYS A 339 -14.80 2.89 -7.01
CA LYS A 339 -15.83 2.12 -7.72
C LYS A 339 -16.14 2.67 -9.12
N THR A 340 -15.90 3.97 -9.37
CA THR A 340 -16.12 4.59 -10.70
C THR A 340 -14.97 4.34 -11.66
N LEU A 341 -13.81 3.93 -11.17
CA LEU A 341 -12.63 3.69 -11.99
C LEU A 341 -12.77 2.38 -12.80
N PRO A 342 -12.16 2.31 -14.00
CA PRO A 342 -12.21 1.11 -14.80
C PRO A 342 -11.62 -0.09 -14.05
N SER A 343 -12.40 -1.14 -13.88
CA SER A 343 -11.97 -2.40 -13.28
C SER A 343 -12.23 -3.56 -14.23
N GLY A 344 -11.21 -4.38 -14.50
CA GLY A 344 -11.31 -5.52 -15.42
C GLY A 344 -10.06 -6.39 -15.40
N LYS A 345 -10.00 -7.42 -16.26
CA LYS A 345 -8.84 -8.34 -16.32
C LYS A 345 -7.50 -7.63 -16.55
N HIS A 346 -7.50 -6.55 -17.33
CA HIS A 346 -6.30 -5.80 -17.73
C HIS A 346 -6.28 -4.36 -17.18
N SER A 347 -7.20 -4.02 -16.29
CA SER A 347 -7.29 -2.70 -15.67
C SER A 347 -7.54 -2.88 -14.19
N ARG A 348 -6.51 -2.69 -13.38
CA ARG A 348 -6.54 -2.79 -11.93
C ARG A 348 -6.20 -1.46 -11.29
N THR A 349 -6.89 -1.17 -10.21
CA THR A 349 -6.70 0.06 -9.44
C THR A 349 -5.89 -0.23 -8.18
N LEU A 350 -4.85 0.56 -7.96
CA LEU A 350 -4.05 0.58 -6.75
C LEU A 350 -4.39 1.84 -5.97
N PHE A 351 -4.65 1.70 -4.68
CA PHE A 351 -4.82 2.83 -3.75
C PHE A 351 -3.70 2.83 -2.72
N CYS A 352 -3.08 3.99 -2.50
CA CYS A 352 -2.05 4.20 -1.49
C CYS A 352 -2.49 5.27 -0.51
N GLY A 353 -2.48 4.94 0.79
CA GLY A 353 -2.86 5.84 1.88
C GLY A 353 -2.20 5.45 3.22
N ASP A 354 -2.29 6.33 4.22
CA ASP A 354 -1.68 6.12 5.54
C ASP A 354 -2.67 6.18 6.72
N GLY A 355 -3.83 6.80 6.52
CA GLY A 355 -4.79 7.12 7.57
C GLY A 355 -5.88 6.08 7.80
N THR A 356 -6.56 6.18 8.95
CA THR A 356 -7.76 5.39 9.26
C THR A 356 -8.89 5.66 8.26
N ASN A 357 -8.97 6.90 7.75
CA ASN A 357 -9.94 7.31 6.72
C ASN A 357 -9.77 6.55 5.41
N ASP A 358 -8.59 6.00 5.19
CA ASP A 358 -8.24 5.29 3.96
C ASP A 358 -8.58 3.80 4.04
N ALA A 359 -8.90 3.28 5.22
CA ALA A 359 -9.12 1.85 5.42
C ALA A 359 -10.18 1.28 4.46
N VAL A 360 -11.28 2.02 4.25
CA VAL A 360 -12.35 1.60 3.33
C VAL A 360 -11.88 1.64 1.87
N ALA A 361 -11.12 2.67 1.50
CA ALA A 361 -10.54 2.81 0.16
C ALA A 361 -9.46 1.75 -0.10
N LEU A 362 -8.59 1.47 0.90
CA LEU A 362 -7.60 0.40 0.86
C LEU A 362 -8.24 -0.98 0.63
N ALA A 363 -9.34 -1.27 1.33
CA ALA A 363 -10.08 -2.50 1.15
C ALA A 363 -10.81 -2.57 -0.19
N GLN A 364 -11.31 -1.45 -0.72
CA GLN A 364 -12.07 -1.38 -1.98
C GLN A 364 -11.18 -1.49 -3.21
N ALA A 365 -9.97 -0.94 -3.20
CA ALA A 365 -9.05 -0.99 -4.34
C ALA A 365 -8.67 -2.44 -4.70
N ASP A 366 -8.32 -2.74 -5.95
CA ASP A 366 -7.79 -4.07 -6.33
C ASP A 366 -6.49 -4.39 -5.59
N ILE A 367 -5.72 -3.35 -5.23
CA ILE A 367 -4.55 -3.43 -4.35
C ILE A 367 -4.57 -2.24 -3.41
N GLY A 368 -4.76 -2.48 -2.13
CA GLY A 368 -4.59 -1.47 -1.09
C GLY A 368 -3.16 -1.48 -0.55
N ILE A 369 -2.46 -0.35 -0.64
CA ILE A 369 -1.12 -0.16 -0.07
C ILE A 369 -1.19 0.79 1.10
N HIS A 370 -0.75 0.34 2.27
CA HIS A 370 -0.65 1.15 3.47
C HIS A 370 0.79 1.59 3.72
N MET A 371 0.97 2.90 3.99
CA MET A 371 2.25 3.48 4.41
C MET A 371 2.46 3.25 5.92
N SER A 372 3.68 2.88 6.31
CA SER A 372 4.06 2.35 7.64
C SER A 372 3.68 3.19 8.88
N ALA A 373 3.41 4.47 8.74
CA ALA A 373 3.17 5.37 9.88
C ALA A 373 1.70 5.41 10.36
N GLY A 374 0.80 4.71 9.66
CA GLY A 374 -0.64 4.86 9.85
C GLY A 374 -1.26 3.96 10.93
N SER A 375 -2.58 3.96 10.96
CA SER A 375 -3.39 3.26 11.96
C SER A 375 -3.38 1.73 11.76
N GLU A 376 -3.61 0.99 12.85
CA GLU A 376 -3.72 -0.46 12.83
C GLU A 376 -4.90 -0.94 11.95
N ILE A 377 -6.00 -0.19 11.93
CA ILE A 377 -7.17 -0.46 11.10
C ILE A 377 -6.82 -0.39 9.62
N ALA A 378 -6.15 0.68 9.18
CA ALA A 378 -5.71 0.84 7.80
C ALA A 378 -4.70 -0.24 7.41
N ARG A 379 -3.76 -0.56 8.33
CA ARG A 379 -2.82 -1.65 8.14
C ARG A 379 -3.53 -2.99 7.93
N THR A 380 -4.58 -3.28 8.71
CA THR A 380 -5.36 -4.51 8.57
C THR A 380 -6.15 -4.57 7.28
N ALA A 381 -6.67 -3.44 6.80
CA ALA A 381 -7.44 -3.33 5.56
C ALA A 381 -6.60 -3.51 4.29
N ALA A 382 -5.32 -3.13 4.34
CA ALA A 382 -4.43 -3.15 3.17
C ALA A 382 -3.98 -4.57 2.79
N ASP A 383 -3.77 -4.80 1.48
CA ASP A 383 -3.13 -6.02 0.94
C ASP A 383 -1.61 -5.98 1.06
N VAL A 384 -1.05 -4.78 1.03
CA VAL A 384 0.39 -4.53 1.07
C VAL A 384 0.71 -3.45 2.09
N VAL A 385 1.77 -3.65 2.86
CA VAL A 385 2.28 -2.67 3.84
C VAL A 385 3.71 -2.31 3.49
N LEU A 386 3.98 -1.03 3.34
CA LEU A 386 5.34 -0.51 3.19
C LEU A 386 5.92 -0.22 4.57
N LEU A 387 6.91 -1.00 5.01
CA LEU A 387 7.58 -0.80 6.31
C LEU A 387 8.42 0.47 6.35
N ARG A 388 8.97 0.85 5.22
CA ARG A 388 9.64 2.13 5.03
C ARG A 388 8.63 3.07 4.37
N PRO A 389 8.41 4.28 4.90
CA PRO A 389 7.45 5.23 4.35
C PRO A 389 8.02 5.88 3.06
N SER A 390 8.25 5.07 2.03
CA SER A 390 8.75 5.51 0.72
C SER A 390 7.88 4.99 -0.41
N LEU A 391 7.46 5.90 -1.29
CA LEU A 391 6.66 5.60 -2.47
C LEU A 391 7.38 4.70 -3.49
N ASN A 392 8.72 4.61 -3.43
CA ASN A 392 9.50 3.69 -4.26
C ASN A 392 9.07 2.24 -4.09
N GLY A 393 8.53 1.87 -2.92
CA GLY A 393 7.96 0.55 -2.66
C GLY A 393 6.86 0.16 -3.64
N ILE A 394 6.10 1.14 -4.16
CA ILE A 394 5.06 0.90 -5.18
C ILE A 394 5.70 0.41 -6.48
N LEU A 395 6.75 1.08 -6.95
CA LEU A 395 7.45 0.70 -8.18
C LEU A 395 8.09 -0.69 -8.06
N VAL A 396 8.71 -0.96 -6.92
CA VAL A 396 9.30 -2.28 -6.61
C VAL A 396 8.23 -3.37 -6.59
N LEU A 397 7.07 -3.12 -5.98
CA LEU A 397 5.95 -4.05 -5.96
C LEU A 397 5.45 -4.37 -7.38
N LEU A 398 5.25 -3.35 -8.23
CA LEU A 398 4.81 -3.54 -9.61
C LEU A 398 5.80 -4.38 -10.41
N ASP A 399 7.10 -4.10 -10.30
CA ASP A 399 8.14 -4.85 -10.99
C ASP A 399 8.25 -6.30 -10.49
N LEU A 400 8.16 -6.49 -9.18
CA LEU A 400 8.18 -7.80 -8.56
C LEU A 400 6.93 -8.61 -8.96
N SER A 401 5.77 -7.96 -9.06
CA SER A 401 4.52 -8.57 -9.55
C SER A 401 4.65 -9.07 -10.97
N HIS A 402 5.23 -8.27 -11.87
CA HIS A 402 5.54 -8.68 -13.23
C HIS A 402 6.51 -9.86 -13.27
N ALA A 403 7.58 -9.81 -12.47
CA ALA A 403 8.56 -10.87 -12.39
C ALA A 403 7.98 -12.18 -11.82
N ALA A 404 7.15 -12.10 -10.80
CA ALA A 404 6.48 -13.24 -10.18
C ALA A 404 5.50 -13.91 -11.16
N MET A 405 4.61 -13.13 -11.75
CA MET A 405 3.60 -13.67 -12.68
C MET A 405 4.22 -14.26 -13.94
N ARG A 406 5.32 -13.68 -14.46
CA ARG A 406 6.07 -14.29 -15.55
C ARG A 406 6.56 -15.71 -15.19
N ARG A 407 7.04 -15.91 -13.97
CA ARG A 407 7.50 -17.21 -13.50
C ARG A 407 6.35 -18.19 -13.28
N VAL A 408 5.22 -17.72 -12.79
CA VAL A 408 4.00 -18.55 -12.71
C VAL A 408 3.62 -19.07 -14.08
N TYR A 409 3.55 -18.23 -15.11
CA TYR A 409 3.23 -18.66 -16.47
C TYR A 409 4.27 -19.62 -17.06
N LEU A 410 5.55 -19.38 -16.83
CA LEU A 410 6.61 -20.29 -17.27
C LEU A 410 6.48 -21.68 -16.60
N ASN A 411 6.19 -21.69 -15.31
CA ASN A 411 5.98 -22.91 -14.55
C ASN A 411 4.73 -23.68 -15.03
N PHE A 412 3.63 -23.00 -15.34
CA PHE A 412 2.46 -23.61 -15.94
C PHE A 412 2.75 -24.20 -17.32
N ALA A 413 3.44 -23.44 -18.17
CA ALA A 413 3.81 -23.91 -19.51
C ALA A 413 4.71 -25.17 -19.44
N TRP A 414 5.72 -25.15 -18.55
CA TRP A 414 6.59 -26.32 -18.31
C TRP A 414 5.78 -27.51 -17.81
N SER A 415 4.96 -27.34 -16.78
CA SER A 415 4.17 -28.41 -16.18
C SER A 415 3.20 -29.04 -17.18
N PHE A 416 2.54 -28.20 -17.99
CA PHE A 416 1.66 -28.67 -19.06
C PHE A 416 2.41 -29.49 -20.11
N LEU A 417 3.52 -28.95 -20.64
CA LEU A 417 4.35 -29.61 -21.65
C LEU A 417 4.86 -30.96 -21.11
N TYR A 418 5.39 -30.94 -19.89
CA TYR A 418 5.89 -32.17 -19.24
C TYR A 418 4.79 -33.22 -19.15
N ASN A 419 3.60 -32.87 -18.60
CA ASN A 419 2.52 -33.83 -18.43
C ASN A 419 2.03 -34.43 -19.76
N VAL A 420 1.92 -33.62 -20.82
CA VAL A 420 1.56 -34.12 -22.15
C VAL A 420 2.58 -35.14 -22.66
N VAL A 421 3.87 -34.81 -22.60
CA VAL A 421 4.95 -35.71 -23.05
C VAL A 421 5.00 -36.96 -22.19
N ALA A 422 4.90 -36.81 -20.88
CA ALA A 422 4.98 -37.93 -19.93
C ALA A 422 3.80 -38.91 -20.10
N ILE A 423 2.58 -38.42 -20.31
CA ILE A 423 1.40 -39.26 -20.60
C ILE A 423 1.57 -40.02 -21.91
N LEU A 424 2.08 -39.39 -22.97
CA LEU A 424 2.35 -40.06 -24.25
C LEU A 424 3.39 -41.17 -24.11
N LEU A 425 4.47 -40.92 -23.35
CA LEU A 425 5.52 -41.93 -23.09
C LEU A 425 5.00 -43.04 -22.21
N ALA A 426 4.23 -42.76 -21.13
CA ALA A 426 3.66 -43.77 -20.25
C ALA A 426 2.58 -44.57 -20.93
N GLY A 427 1.72 -43.96 -21.73
CA GLY A 427 0.68 -44.60 -22.52
C GLY A 427 1.20 -45.48 -23.68
N GLY A 428 2.51 -45.41 -23.95
CA GLY A 428 3.15 -46.24 -24.98
C GLY A 428 2.96 -45.74 -26.40
N ALA A 429 2.68 -44.45 -26.62
CA ALA A 429 2.65 -43.82 -27.94
C ALA A 429 4.00 -44.01 -28.67
N PHE A 430 5.10 -44.08 -27.93
CA PHE A 430 6.44 -44.38 -28.40
C PHE A 430 6.87 -45.74 -27.90
N VAL A 431 6.59 -46.80 -28.68
CA VAL A 431 6.77 -48.23 -28.28
C VAL A 431 8.19 -48.55 -27.78
N ARG A 432 9.22 -47.88 -28.31
CA ARG A 432 10.63 -48.08 -27.94
C ARG A 432 11.11 -47.22 -26.79
N ALA A 433 10.36 -46.17 -26.40
CA ALA A 433 10.72 -45.20 -25.36
C ALA A 433 9.58 -45.03 -24.37
N ARG A 434 9.25 -46.08 -23.62
CA ARG A 434 8.20 -46.07 -22.62
C ARG A 434 8.72 -45.79 -21.22
N ILE A 435 7.92 -45.12 -20.38
CA ILE A 435 8.19 -45.01 -18.95
C ILE A 435 7.56 -46.23 -18.25
N ALA A 436 8.40 -47.10 -17.73
CA ALA A 436 7.90 -48.20 -16.90
C ALA A 436 7.46 -47.70 -15.52
N PRO A 437 6.45 -48.30 -14.87
CA PRO A 437 5.90 -47.84 -13.58
C PRO A 437 6.94 -47.62 -12.49
N GLN A 438 7.98 -48.46 -12.47
CA GLN A 438 9.09 -48.38 -11.51
C GLN A 438 9.92 -47.09 -11.59
N TYR A 439 9.90 -46.45 -12.73
CA TYR A 439 10.63 -45.17 -12.96
C TYR A 439 9.69 -43.97 -12.96
N ALA A 440 8.37 -44.16 -12.81
CA ALA A 440 7.38 -43.09 -12.87
C ALA A 440 7.63 -42.01 -11.79
N GLY A 441 8.02 -42.45 -10.57
CA GLY A 441 8.36 -41.54 -9.48
C GLY A 441 9.58 -40.62 -9.75
N LEU A 442 10.56 -41.08 -10.56
CA LEU A 442 11.68 -40.25 -10.98
C LEU A 442 11.23 -39.12 -11.92
N GLY A 443 10.16 -39.36 -12.68
CA GLY A 443 9.54 -38.36 -13.54
C GLY A 443 9.02 -37.15 -12.76
N GLU A 444 8.54 -37.33 -11.53
CA GLU A 444 8.11 -36.23 -10.70
C GLU A 444 9.23 -35.25 -10.35
N ILE A 445 10.45 -35.74 -10.13
CA ILE A 445 11.62 -34.89 -9.89
C ILE A 445 11.88 -34.03 -11.13
N VAL A 446 11.80 -34.59 -12.33
CA VAL A 446 11.97 -33.87 -13.61
C VAL A 446 10.86 -32.84 -13.78
N SER A 447 9.64 -33.12 -13.34
CA SER A 447 8.51 -32.19 -13.38
C SER A 447 8.66 -31.00 -12.41
N VAL A 448 8.99 -31.27 -11.15
CA VAL A 448 8.97 -30.31 -10.06
C VAL A 448 10.25 -29.47 -9.96
N LEU A 449 11.42 -30.07 -10.22
CA LEU A 449 12.72 -29.39 -10.05
C LEU A 449 12.83 -28.09 -10.87
N PRO A 450 12.49 -28.02 -12.17
CA PRO A 450 12.51 -26.77 -12.92
C PRO A 450 11.57 -25.71 -12.35
N VAL A 451 10.38 -26.10 -11.88
CA VAL A 451 9.42 -25.18 -11.26
C VAL A 451 10.00 -24.52 -10.01
N VAL A 452 10.70 -25.31 -9.17
CA VAL A 452 11.39 -24.79 -7.98
C VAL A 452 12.54 -23.86 -8.39
N LEU A 453 13.37 -24.25 -9.34
CA LEU A 453 14.52 -23.46 -9.79
C LEU A 453 14.09 -22.10 -10.39
N VAL A 454 13.03 -22.09 -11.20
CA VAL A 454 12.47 -20.87 -11.78
C VAL A 454 11.91 -19.95 -10.68
N ALA A 455 11.22 -20.50 -9.68
CA ALA A 455 10.70 -19.73 -8.57
C ALA A 455 11.82 -19.15 -7.69
N VAL A 456 12.87 -19.94 -7.39
CA VAL A 456 14.01 -19.51 -6.55
C VAL A 456 14.76 -18.33 -7.16
N GLN A 457 14.76 -18.17 -8.48
CA GLN A 457 15.38 -17.02 -9.15
C GLN A 457 14.79 -15.67 -8.66
N LEU A 458 13.57 -15.63 -8.08
CA LEU A 458 13.03 -14.40 -7.48
C LEU A 458 13.84 -13.92 -6.28
N ARG A 459 14.61 -14.77 -5.60
CA ARG A 459 15.53 -14.36 -4.53
C ARG A 459 16.64 -13.44 -5.00
N LEU A 460 16.97 -13.49 -6.32
CA LEU A 460 17.97 -12.67 -6.97
C LEU A 460 17.39 -11.36 -7.52
N PHE A 461 16.11 -11.10 -7.28
CA PHE A 461 15.49 -9.83 -7.66
C PHE A 461 16.19 -8.68 -6.94
N LYS A 462 16.83 -7.81 -7.73
CA LYS A 462 17.51 -6.61 -7.26
C LYS A 462 17.05 -5.46 -8.14
N LYS A 463 16.10 -4.69 -7.67
CA LYS A 463 15.68 -3.47 -8.35
C LYS A 463 15.49 -2.40 -7.29
N GLU A 464 16.31 -1.38 -7.36
CA GLU A 464 16.28 -0.23 -6.46
C GLU A 464 15.96 1.02 -7.28
N TYR A 465 15.21 1.92 -6.69
CA TYR A 465 14.89 3.22 -7.24
C TYR A 465 15.57 4.30 -6.41
N PRO A 466 16.06 5.39 -7.03
CA PRO A 466 16.71 6.49 -6.31
C PRO A 466 15.78 7.04 -5.23
N SER A 467 16.36 7.39 -4.09
CA SER A 467 15.60 7.94 -2.95
C SER A 467 15.18 9.41 -3.15
N GLY A 468 15.58 10.05 -4.24
CA GLY A 468 15.27 11.46 -4.51
C GLY A 468 16.09 12.46 -3.69
N LEU A 469 17.12 12.00 -2.98
CA LEU A 469 18.00 12.81 -2.13
C LEU A 469 19.38 13.07 -2.77
N GLU A 470 19.51 12.89 -4.09
CA GLU A 470 20.72 13.27 -4.84
C GLU A 470 20.52 14.58 -5.61
#